data_91bccac60f1db2ef9f82989602b42c07
#
_entry.id   91bccac60f1db2ef9f82989602b42c07
#
_cell.length_a   1.000
_cell.length_b   1.000
_cell.length_c   1.000
_cell.angle_alpha   90.00
_cell.angle_beta   90.00
_cell.angle_gamma   90.00
#
_symmetry.space_group_name_H-M   'P 1'
#
loop_
_entity.id
_entity.type
_entity.pdbx_description
1 polymer ?
#
loop_
_entity_poly.entity_id
_entity_poly.type
_entity_poly.pdbx_seq_one_letter_code
_entity_poly.pdbx_strand_id
1 'polypeptide(L)'
;GAEKLIQNGCVLISQHADSMGAPTACEKAGVPNVSYNGSTVSVGPNTYIISSRIDWAPYYVYAIQAAMDGKTIDADWTGTLATKSVVLSDLNTNVAADGTQAAIDEAMKKLENGELHVFDVSTFTVTGENVTADMKTDAEGHLTSYMADVDNDANMEHDTEVVHDGYFAESEKRSAPYFDIAIDGIVRLDVNFG
;
A
#
# COMPACT_ATOMS: atom_id res chain seq x y z
N GLY A 1 0.37 19.17 3.70
CA GLY A 1 0.59 17.81 4.22
C GLY A 1 2.00 17.65 4.78
N ALA A 2 3.00 17.39 3.93
CA ALA A 2 4.36 17.00 4.36
C ALA A 2 5.03 17.99 5.35
N GLU A 3 5.00 19.29 5.10
CA GLU A 3 5.56 20.30 6.01
C GLU A 3 4.93 20.22 7.41
N LYS A 4 3.63 19.97 7.51
CA LYS A 4 2.94 19.84 8.79
C LYS A 4 3.34 18.57 9.53
N LEU A 5 3.47 17.45 8.83
CA LEU A 5 3.97 16.20 9.39
C LEU A 5 5.39 16.35 9.94
N ILE A 6 6.27 16.99 9.17
CA ILE A 6 7.66 17.28 9.58
C ILE A 6 7.69 18.18 10.83
N GLN A 7 6.87 19.23 10.87
CA GLN A 7 6.74 20.10 12.05
C GLN A 7 6.24 19.34 13.29
N ASN A 8 5.44 18.31 13.10
CA ASN A 8 4.96 17.43 14.17
C ASN A 8 5.97 16.34 14.58
N GLY A 9 7.17 16.34 13.99
CA GLY A 9 8.26 15.44 14.35
C GLY A 9 8.32 14.15 13.55
N CYS A 10 7.60 14.03 12.43
CA CYS A 10 7.76 12.88 11.55
C CYS A 10 9.17 12.87 10.94
N VAL A 11 9.86 11.75 11.07
CA VAL A 11 11.25 11.54 10.63
C VAL A 11 11.37 10.82 9.28
N LEU A 12 10.25 10.39 8.72
CA LEU A 12 10.10 9.78 7.40
C LEU A 12 8.76 10.23 6.83
N ILE A 13 8.74 10.62 5.56
CA ILE A 13 7.51 10.93 4.83
C ILE A 13 7.32 9.92 3.71
N SER A 14 6.23 9.17 3.77
CA SER A 14 5.75 8.35 2.66
C SER A 14 4.61 9.08 1.96
N GLN A 15 4.55 9.01 0.64
CA GLN A 15 3.48 9.63 -0.14
C GLN A 15 2.91 8.67 -1.17
N HIS A 16 1.64 8.87 -1.49
CA HIS A 16 0.96 8.24 -2.62
C HIS A 16 0.65 9.27 -3.74
N ALA A 17 0.72 10.56 -3.45
CA ALA A 17 0.40 11.62 -4.40
C ALA A 17 1.42 11.72 -5.55
N ASP A 18 0.93 11.91 -6.77
CA ASP A 18 1.72 12.13 -7.99
C ASP A 18 2.19 13.59 -8.09
N SER A 19 2.82 14.11 -7.04
CA SER A 19 3.31 15.49 -7.01
C SER A 19 4.69 15.60 -6.39
N MET A 20 5.41 16.64 -6.77
CA MET A 20 6.74 16.93 -6.22
C MET A 20 6.69 17.74 -4.91
N GLY A 21 5.51 18.05 -4.39
CA GLY A 21 5.36 18.90 -3.20
C GLY A 21 5.93 18.28 -1.94
N ALA A 22 5.62 17.00 -1.65
CA ALA A 22 6.17 16.32 -0.49
C ALA A 22 7.68 16.05 -0.61
N PRO A 23 8.21 15.51 -1.72
CA PRO A 23 9.65 15.35 -1.91
C PRO A 23 10.43 16.66 -1.78
N THR A 24 9.92 17.76 -2.33
CA THR A 24 10.55 19.09 -2.21
C THR A 24 10.58 19.57 -0.76
N ALA A 25 9.50 19.37 -0.01
CA ALA A 25 9.44 19.72 1.41
C ALA A 25 10.42 18.88 2.24
N CYS A 26 10.52 17.58 1.93
CA CYS A 26 11.46 16.66 2.56
C CYS A 26 12.91 17.07 2.30
N GLU A 27 13.26 17.37 1.06
CA GLU A 27 14.61 17.83 0.69
C GLU A 27 14.99 19.10 1.42
N LYS A 28 14.08 20.08 1.49
CA LYS A 28 14.30 21.32 2.22
C LYS A 28 14.53 21.11 3.72
N ALA A 29 13.86 20.11 4.31
CA ALA A 29 13.91 19.82 5.74
C ALA A 29 14.96 18.76 6.10
N GLY A 30 15.59 18.09 5.14
CA GLY A 30 16.50 16.97 5.38
C GLY A 30 15.80 15.73 5.92
N VAL A 31 14.52 15.52 5.62
CA VAL A 31 13.74 14.38 6.09
C VAL A 31 13.61 13.31 4.99
N PRO A 32 13.95 12.05 5.25
CA PRO A 32 13.82 10.97 4.29
C PRO A 32 12.42 10.86 3.68
N ASN A 33 12.36 10.50 2.38
CA ASN A 33 11.13 10.36 1.62
C ASN A 33 11.06 9.03 0.88
N VAL A 34 9.92 8.35 0.99
CA VAL A 34 9.53 7.23 0.14
C VAL A 34 8.39 7.71 -0.75
N SER A 35 8.58 7.59 -2.06
CA SER A 35 7.62 8.07 -3.04
C SER A 35 6.81 6.92 -3.66
N TYR A 36 5.88 7.25 -4.51
CA TYR A 36 5.04 6.32 -5.26
C TYR A 36 5.14 6.62 -6.76
N ASN A 37 5.00 5.56 -7.56
CA ASN A 37 4.88 5.55 -9.02
C ASN A 37 6.15 5.94 -9.77
N GLY A 38 6.80 7.02 -9.48
CA GLY A 38 8.04 7.46 -10.13
C GLY A 38 9.12 7.88 -9.15
N SER A 39 10.37 7.83 -9.59
CA SER A 39 11.49 8.36 -8.82
C SER A 39 11.40 9.88 -8.70
N THR A 40 11.50 10.38 -7.48
CA THR A 40 11.55 11.82 -7.18
C THR A 40 12.95 12.32 -6.84
N VAL A 41 13.99 11.54 -7.17
CA VAL A 41 15.40 11.87 -6.94
C VAL A 41 15.81 13.21 -7.54
N SER A 42 15.17 13.64 -8.62
CA SER A 42 15.47 14.93 -9.29
C SER A 42 15.16 16.16 -8.42
N VAL A 43 14.23 16.06 -7.48
CA VAL A 43 13.85 17.14 -6.55
C VAL A 43 14.24 16.85 -5.10
N GLY A 44 14.60 15.62 -4.79
CA GLY A 44 15.01 15.18 -3.45
C GLY A 44 16.26 14.30 -3.46
N PRO A 45 17.39 14.75 -4.06
CA PRO A 45 18.56 13.88 -4.22
C PRO A 45 19.19 13.42 -2.90
N ASN A 46 18.99 14.19 -1.81
CA ASN A 46 19.55 13.92 -0.49
C ASN A 46 18.53 13.30 0.49
N THR A 47 17.30 13.12 0.06
CA THR A 47 16.21 12.62 0.95
C THR A 47 15.37 11.51 0.32
N TYR A 48 15.27 11.42 -1.00
CA TYR A 48 14.59 10.34 -1.68
C TYR A 48 15.30 9.00 -1.43
N ILE A 49 14.55 8.01 -0.95
CA ILE A 49 15.07 6.65 -0.70
C ILE A 49 14.73 5.72 -1.86
N ILE A 50 13.45 5.52 -2.10
CA ILE A 50 12.92 4.55 -3.08
C ILE A 50 11.44 4.87 -3.40
N SER A 51 10.92 4.33 -4.49
CA SER A 51 9.50 4.34 -4.82
C SER A 51 8.99 2.94 -5.11
N SER A 52 7.79 2.61 -4.67
CA SER A 52 7.00 1.56 -5.29
C SER A 52 6.38 2.10 -6.58
N ARG A 53 6.25 1.26 -7.59
CA ARG A 53 5.65 1.63 -8.87
C ARG A 53 4.93 0.45 -9.53
N ILE A 54 4.06 0.76 -10.47
CA ILE A 54 3.41 -0.22 -11.32
C ILE A 54 4.19 -0.34 -12.64
N ASP A 55 4.49 -1.57 -13.03
CA ASP A 55 4.92 -1.91 -14.38
C ASP A 55 3.72 -2.47 -15.17
N TRP A 56 3.27 -1.73 -16.16
CA TRP A 56 2.11 -2.08 -16.98
C TRP A 56 2.42 -3.11 -18.07
N ALA A 57 3.71 -3.37 -18.37
CA ALA A 57 4.09 -4.27 -19.44
C ALA A 57 3.53 -5.69 -19.27
N PRO A 58 3.54 -6.32 -18.10
CA PRO A 58 2.95 -7.65 -17.93
C PRO A 58 1.46 -7.70 -18.28
N TYR A 59 0.69 -6.70 -17.88
CA TYR A 59 -0.73 -6.62 -18.22
C TYR A 59 -0.95 -6.42 -19.72
N TYR A 60 -0.20 -5.52 -20.35
CA TYR A 60 -0.34 -5.30 -21.80
C TYR A 60 0.03 -6.54 -22.61
N VAL A 61 1.07 -7.26 -22.21
CA VAL A 61 1.43 -8.52 -22.87
C VAL A 61 0.31 -9.54 -22.72
N TYR A 62 -0.27 -9.70 -21.53
CA TYR A 62 -1.41 -10.57 -21.28
C TYR A 62 -2.62 -10.17 -22.16
N ALA A 63 -3.02 -8.92 -22.16
CA ALA A 63 -4.20 -8.44 -22.87
C ALA A 63 -4.05 -8.57 -24.40
N ILE A 64 -2.87 -8.23 -24.94
CA ILE A 64 -2.56 -8.38 -26.37
C ILE A 64 -2.57 -9.87 -26.77
N GLN A 65 -1.96 -10.74 -25.96
CA GLN A 65 -1.94 -12.18 -26.24
C GLN A 65 -3.36 -12.77 -26.22
N ALA A 66 -4.18 -12.40 -25.24
CA ALA A 66 -5.58 -12.83 -25.18
C ALA A 66 -6.36 -12.41 -26.43
N ALA A 67 -6.19 -11.16 -26.87
CA ALA A 67 -6.82 -10.65 -28.08
C ALA A 67 -6.33 -11.40 -29.35
N MET A 68 -5.04 -11.68 -29.46
CA MET A 68 -4.49 -12.46 -30.60
C MET A 68 -5.00 -13.90 -30.62
N ASP A 69 -5.22 -14.50 -29.45
CA ASP A 69 -5.77 -15.85 -29.31
C ASP A 69 -7.29 -15.92 -29.46
N GLY A 70 -7.97 -14.77 -29.64
CA GLY A 70 -9.43 -14.68 -29.67
C GLY A 70 -10.11 -14.97 -28.34
N LYS A 71 -9.39 -14.80 -27.21
CA LYS A 71 -9.90 -14.98 -25.86
C LYS A 71 -10.46 -13.66 -25.32
N THR A 72 -11.41 -13.76 -24.42
CA THR A 72 -11.88 -12.61 -23.65
C THR A 72 -10.79 -12.20 -22.67
N ILE A 73 -10.52 -10.90 -22.57
CA ILE A 73 -9.67 -10.33 -21.51
C ILE A 73 -10.47 -10.37 -20.21
N ASP A 74 -9.84 -10.80 -19.11
CA ASP A 74 -10.48 -10.87 -17.81
C ASP A 74 -10.99 -9.48 -17.38
N ALA A 75 -12.14 -9.46 -16.75
CA ALA A 75 -12.74 -8.21 -16.27
C ALA A 75 -11.93 -7.58 -15.12
N ASP A 76 -11.23 -8.42 -14.35
CA ASP A 76 -10.34 -8.03 -13.27
C ASP A 76 -8.99 -8.76 -13.42
N TRP A 77 -7.90 -8.03 -13.21
CA TRP A 77 -6.54 -8.56 -13.26
C TRP A 77 -5.67 -7.88 -12.20
N THR A 78 -5.22 -8.66 -11.23
CA THR A 78 -4.38 -8.16 -10.13
C THR A 78 -2.91 -8.42 -10.42
N GLY A 79 -2.13 -7.33 -10.53
CA GLY A 79 -0.66 -7.39 -10.61
C GLY A 79 -0.03 -7.59 -9.24
N THR A 80 1.02 -8.40 -9.18
CA THR A 80 1.75 -8.73 -7.95
C THR A 80 3.26 -8.61 -8.17
N LEU A 81 4.04 -8.83 -7.10
CA LEU A 81 5.50 -8.99 -7.20
C LEU A 81 5.86 -10.17 -8.11
N ALA A 82 5.16 -11.30 -8.00
CA ALA A 82 5.39 -12.49 -8.80
C ALA A 82 5.13 -12.25 -10.30
N THR A 83 4.11 -11.46 -10.65
CA THR A 83 3.84 -11.07 -12.04
C THR A 83 4.77 -9.96 -12.53
N LYS A 84 5.60 -9.39 -11.66
CA LYS A 84 6.47 -8.24 -11.93
C LYS A 84 5.73 -6.96 -12.33
N SER A 85 4.46 -6.87 -11.99
CA SER A 85 3.66 -5.65 -12.15
C SER A 85 3.81 -4.68 -10.98
N VAL A 86 4.05 -5.20 -9.78
CA VAL A 86 4.47 -4.41 -8.63
C VAL A 86 5.98 -4.49 -8.54
N VAL A 87 6.64 -3.34 -8.64
CA VAL A 87 8.11 -3.26 -8.66
C VAL A 87 8.58 -2.07 -7.82
N LEU A 88 9.86 -2.08 -7.46
CA LEU A 88 10.51 -0.95 -6.82
C LEU A 88 11.40 -0.21 -7.84
N SER A 89 11.59 1.08 -7.64
CA SER A 89 12.66 1.82 -8.31
C SER A 89 14.03 1.43 -7.76
N ASP A 90 15.10 1.92 -8.38
CA ASP A 90 16.44 1.77 -7.81
C ASP A 90 16.52 2.47 -6.44
N LEU A 91 17.17 1.81 -5.49
CA LEU A 91 17.45 2.36 -4.17
C LEU A 91 18.48 3.49 -4.28
N ASN A 92 18.19 4.65 -3.70
CA ASN A 92 19.16 5.72 -3.58
C ASN A 92 20.16 5.40 -2.46
N THR A 93 21.26 4.76 -2.82
CA THR A 93 22.30 4.33 -1.87
C THR A 93 23.04 5.47 -1.19
N ASN A 94 22.90 6.71 -1.65
CA ASN A 94 23.47 7.88 -0.97
C ASN A 94 22.68 8.31 0.25
N VAL A 95 21.42 7.87 0.36
CA VAL A 95 20.48 8.26 1.43
C VAL A 95 20.09 7.06 2.30
N ALA A 96 19.95 5.91 1.68
CA ALA A 96 19.55 4.68 2.38
C ALA A 96 20.63 4.26 3.39
N ALA A 97 20.19 3.79 4.56
CA ALA A 97 21.07 3.22 5.57
C ALA A 97 21.69 1.91 5.10
N ASP A 98 22.84 1.56 5.68
CA ASP A 98 23.47 0.25 5.44
C ASP A 98 22.49 -0.89 5.78
N GLY A 99 22.44 -1.89 4.91
CA GLY A 99 21.53 -3.03 5.05
C GLY A 99 20.11 -2.83 4.51
N THR A 100 19.74 -1.62 4.07
CA THR A 100 18.38 -1.34 3.54
C THR A 100 18.03 -2.26 2.36
N GLN A 101 18.95 -2.44 1.40
CA GLN A 101 18.69 -3.33 0.26
C GLN A 101 18.43 -4.78 0.70
N ALA A 102 19.21 -5.30 1.63
CA ALA A 102 19.03 -6.67 2.13
C ALA A 102 17.70 -6.85 2.85
N ALA A 103 17.28 -5.85 3.62
CA ALA A 103 15.96 -5.86 4.28
C ALA A 103 14.80 -5.81 3.28
N ILE A 104 14.94 -5.02 2.20
CA ILE A 104 13.95 -4.96 1.11
C ILE A 104 13.86 -6.34 0.41
N ASP A 105 14.99 -6.92 0.04
CA ASP A 105 15.04 -8.21 -0.66
C ASP A 105 14.42 -9.33 0.20
N GLU A 106 14.67 -9.33 1.51
CA GLU A 106 14.06 -10.27 2.45
C GLU A 106 12.55 -10.09 2.55
N ALA A 107 12.08 -8.85 2.69
CA ALA A 107 10.64 -8.54 2.75
C ALA A 107 9.91 -8.94 1.46
N MET A 108 10.48 -8.60 0.30
CA MET A 108 9.93 -9.00 -1.00
C MET A 108 9.80 -10.51 -1.12
N LYS A 109 10.84 -11.25 -0.74
CA LYS A 109 10.83 -12.73 -0.76
C LYS A 109 9.73 -13.29 0.15
N LYS A 110 9.56 -12.74 1.35
CA LYS A 110 8.49 -13.18 2.28
C LYS A 110 7.10 -12.89 1.72
N LEU A 111 6.90 -11.73 1.09
CA LEU A 111 5.64 -11.39 0.41
C LEU A 111 5.35 -12.35 -0.75
N GLU A 112 6.35 -12.64 -1.59
CA GLU A 112 6.21 -13.56 -2.73
C GLU A 112 5.88 -14.99 -2.31
N ASN A 113 6.42 -15.43 -1.17
CA ASN A 113 6.20 -16.79 -0.63
C ASN A 113 4.94 -16.89 0.25
N GLY A 114 4.22 -15.79 0.50
CA GLY A 114 3.08 -15.75 1.42
C GLY A 114 3.44 -15.92 2.90
N GLU A 115 4.70 -15.69 3.26
CA GLU A 115 5.18 -15.70 4.66
C GLU A 115 4.95 -14.36 5.38
N LEU A 116 4.69 -13.30 4.63
CA LEU A 116 4.41 -11.97 5.12
C LEU A 116 3.16 -11.42 4.43
N HIS A 117 2.20 -10.98 5.22
CA HIS A 117 1.02 -10.27 4.77
C HIS A 117 1.09 -8.82 5.26
N VAL A 118 0.72 -7.87 4.40
CA VAL A 118 0.81 -6.43 4.73
C VAL A 118 -0.08 -6.09 5.93
N PHE A 119 -1.28 -6.68 5.96
CA PHE A 119 -2.26 -6.46 7.02
C PHE A 119 -2.49 -7.73 7.85
N ASP A 120 -1.41 -8.26 8.44
CA ASP A 120 -1.48 -9.29 9.47
C ASP A 120 -2.24 -8.72 10.68
N VAL A 121 -3.40 -9.30 11.00
CA VAL A 121 -4.31 -8.77 12.02
C VAL A 121 -3.72 -8.81 13.44
N SER A 122 -2.68 -9.60 13.67
CA SER A 122 -1.97 -9.62 14.94
C SER A 122 -1.06 -8.40 15.17
N THR A 123 -0.80 -7.62 14.12
CA THR A 123 0.14 -6.48 14.18
C THR A 123 -0.53 -5.13 14.47
N PHE A 124 -1.85 -5.09 14.48
CA PHE A 124 -2.61 -3.87 14.77
C PHE A 124 -3.88 -4.18 15.57
N THR A 125 -4.46 -3.15 16.17
CA THR A 125 -5.74 -3.23 16.87
C THR A 125 -6.74 -2.20 16.33
N VAL A 126 -8.02 -2.48 16.55
CA VAL A 126 -9.13 -1.58 16.24
C VAL A 126 -10.03 -1.55 17.45
N THR A 127 -10.09 -0.42 18.14
CA THR A 127 -10.83 -0.27 19.40
C THR A 127 -11.70 0.99 19.43
N GLY A 128 -12.62 1.05 20.38
CA GLY A 128 -13.44 2.23 20.64
C GLY A 128 -14.26 2.69 19.43
N GLU A 129 -14.11 3.94 19.05
CA GLU A 129 -14.86 4.56 17.94
C GLU A 129 -14.42 4.07 16.55
N ASN A 130 -13.27 3.38 16.46
CA ASN A 130 -12.79 2.79 15.21
C ASN A 130 -13.53 1.50 14.84
N VAL A 131 -14.22 0.87 15.79
CA VAL A 131 -15.00 -0.36 15.54
C VAL A 131 -16.31 0.01 14.86
N THR A 132 -16.54 -0.54 13.66
CA THR A 132 -17.77 -0.37 12.89
C THR A 132 -18.68 -1.59 12.99
N ALA A 133 -19.88 -1.50 12.43
CA ALA A 133 -20.83 -2.62 12.40
C ALA A 133 -20.36 -3.80 11.53
N ASP A 134 -19.48 -3.52 10.57
CA ASP A 134 -19.00 -4.49 9.56
C ASP A 134 -17.82 -5.33 10.06
N MET A 135 -17.31 -5.05 11.27
CA MET A 135 -16.15 -5.74 11.83
C MET A 135 -16.41 -6.40 13.17
N LYS A 136 -15.59 -7.39 13.48
CA LYS A 136 -15.48 -8.02 14.80
C LYS A 136 -14.04 -8.01 15.25
N THR A 137 -13.84 -7.83 16.55
CA THR A 137 -12.52 -7.91 17.19
C THR A 137 -12.52 -8.92 18.34
N ASP A 138 -11.34 -9.40 18.70
CA ASP A 138 -11.14 -10.17 19.92
C ASP A 138 -11.08 -9.26 21.16
N ALA A 139 -10.78 -9.84 22.31
CA ALA A 139 -10.72 -9.11 23.58
C ALA A 139 -9.56 -8.11 23.65
N GLU A 140 -8.51 -8.33 22.88
CA GLU A 140 -7.32 -7.49 22.76
C GLU A 140 -7.51 -6.40 21.70
N GLY A 141 -8.57 -6.47 20.88
CA GLY A 141 -8.88 -5.51 19.81
C GLY A 141 -8.33 -5.89 18.43
N HIS A 142 -7.77 -7.10 18.26
CA HIS A 142 -7.35 -7.56 16.95
C HIS A 142 -8.55 -7.93 16.09
N LEU A 143 -8.49 -7.58 14.81
CA LEU A 143 -9.57 -7.84 13.87
C LEU A 143 -9.73 -9.33 13.64
N THR A 144 -10.95 -9.85 13.78
CA THR A 144 -11.27 -11.26 13.55
C THR A 144 -12.22 -11.47 12.38
N SER A 145 -12.90 -10.41 11.92
CA SER A 145 -13.81 -10.43 10.77
C SER A 145 -14.02 -9.01 10.27
N TYR A 146 -14.10 -8.86 8.97
CA TYR A 146 -14.54 -7.62 8.31
C TYR A 146 -15.33 -7.96 7.05
N MET A 147 -16.56 -7.48 7.01
CA MET A 147 -17.43 -7.61 5.84
C MET A 147 -17.24 -6.40 4.94
N ALA A 148 -16.91 -6.61 3.67
CA ALA A 148 -16.65 -5.56 2.70
C ALA A 148 -17.53 -5.71 1.45
N ASP A 149 -17.79 -4.61 0.75
CA ASP A 149 -18.37 -4.59 -0.59
C ASP A 149 -17.25 -4.73 -1.62
N VAL A 150 -16.95 -5.95 -2.00
CA VAL A 150 -15.82 -6.25 -2.90
C VAL A 150 -16.15 -7.26 -4.00
N ASP A 151 -17.40 -7.66 -4.13
CA ASP A 151 -17.87 -8.37 -5.30
C ASP A 151 -18.16 -7.38 -6.46
N ASN A 152 -18.64 -7.83 -7.56
CA ASN A 152 -18.90 -6.98 -8.72
C ASN A 152 -20.39 -6.86 -9.01
N ASP A 153 -21.22 -6.99 -7.99
CA ASP A 153 -22.66 -6.82 -8.17
C ASP A 153 -23.07 -5.32 -8.08
N ALA A 154 -24.34 -5.03 -8.23
CA ALA A 154 -24.85 -3.67 -8.29
C ALA A 154 -25.32 -3.14 -6.92
N ASN A 155 -25.31 -3.97 -5.89
CA ASN A 155 -25.62 -3.52 -4.54
C ASN A 155 -24.35 -2.97 -3.87
N MET A 156 -24.50 -2.27 -2.77
CA MET A 156 -23.40 -1.70 -1.98
C MET A 156 -23.39 -2.32 -0.58
N GLU A 157 -23.79 -3.59 -0.49
CA GLU A 157 -23.86 -4.30 0.78
C GLU A 157 -22.47 -4.83 1.15
N HIS A 158 -22.11 -4.70 2.42
CA HIS A 158 -20.88 -5.25 2.98
C HIS A 158 -21.12 -6.71 3.36
N ASP A 159 -21.07 -7.61 2.40
CA ASP A 159 -21.46 -9.01 2.55
C ASP A 159 -20.34 -10.03 2.33
N THR A 160 -19.16 -9.59 1.94
CA THR A 160 -18.01 -10.44 1.68
C THR A 160 -16.99 -10.40 2.82
N GLU A 161 -16.74 -11.56 3.46
CA GLU A 161 -15.68 -11.67 4.48
C GLU A 161 -14.29 -11.53 3.84
N VAL A 162 -13.47 -10.62 4.36
CA VAL A 162 -12.14 -10.33 3.82
C VAL A 162 -11.01 -10.56 4.83
N VAL A 163 -11.33 -11.02 6.04
CA VAL A 163 -10.34 -11.44 7.03
C VAL A 163 -10.32 -12.97 7.10
N HIS A 164 -9.21 -13.57 6.74
CA HIS A 164 -9.00 -15.01 6.84
C HIS A 164 -7.51 -15.31 7.02
N ASP A 165 -7.20 -16.49 7.49
CA ASP A 165 -5.82 -16.98 7.71
C ASP A 165 -4.92 -16.02 8.51
N GLY A 166 -5.52 -15.14 9.32
CA GLY A 166 -4.79 -14.19 10.17
C GLY A 166 -4.43 -12.88 9.50
N TYR A 167 -4.94 -12.56 8.32
CA TYR A 167 -4.70 -11.28 7.65
C TYR A 167 -5.96 -10.73 6.98
N PHE A 168 -5.93 -9.43 6.70
CA PHE A 168 -6.92 -8.74 5.87
C PHE A 168 -6.47 -8.78 4.41
N ALA A 169 -7.25 -9.44 3.56
CA ALA A 169 -6.90 -9.72 2.17
C ALA A 169 -7.27 -8.57 1.22
N GLU A 170 -6.60 -7.43 1.34
CA GLU A 170 -6.93 -6.15 0.70
C GLU A 170 -6.96 -6.12 -0.82
N SER A 171 -6.38 -7.12 -1.47
CA SER A 171 -6.32 -7.20 -2.95
C SER A 171 -6.82 -8.54 -3.51
N GLU A 172 -7.43 -9.39 -2.67
CA GLU A 172 -7.80 -10.74 -3.10
C GLU A 172 -9.04 -10.75 -4.00
N LYS A 173 -10.01 -9.89 -3.72
CA LYS A 173 -11.32 -9.90 -4.37
C LYS A 173 -11.41 -8.98 -5.58
N ARG A 174 -10.53 -8.00 -5.66
CA ARG A 174 -10.44 -7.05 -6.77
C ARG A 174 -9.03 -6.46 -6.90
N SER A 175 -8.72 -5.88 -8.06
CA SER A 175 -7.40 -5.34 -8.37
C SER A 175 -7.01 -4.11 -7.56
N ALA A 176 -7.95 -3.34 -7.03
CA ALA A 176 -7.68 -2.18 -6.19
C ALA A 176 -7.73 -2.56 -4.71
N PRO A 177 -6.75 -2.13 -3.89
CA PRO A 177 -6.81 -2.30 -2.44
C PRO A 177 -8.08 -1.67 -1.84
N TYR A 178 -8.65 -2.31 -0.83
CA TYR A 178 -9.87 -1.84 -0.16
C TYR A 178 -9.77 -1.81 1.37
N PHE A 179 -8.54 -1.79 1.89
CA PHE A 179 -8.32 -1.61 3.33
C PHE A 179 -8.68 -0.16 3.72
N ASP A 180 -9.81 0.03 4.38
CA ASP A 180 -10.38 1.31 4.79
C ASP A 180 -10.59 1.44 6.30
N ILE A 181 -9.99 0.54 7.06
CA ILE A 181 -10.13 0.45 8.52
C ILE A 181 -9.27 1.52 9.19
N ALA A 182 -9.84 2.22 10.16
CA ALA A 182 -9.09 3.09 11.06
C ALA A 182 -8.46 2.24 12.17
N ILE A 183 -7.15 2.02 12.10
CA ILE A 183 -6.40 1.26 13.11
C ILE A 183 -5.92 2.17 14.24
N ASP A 184 -5.75 1.60 15.43
CA ASP A 184 -5.30 2.34 16.61
C ASP A 184 -3.88 2.87 16.41
N GLY A 185 -3.59 4.03 16.99
CA GLY A 185 -2.29 4.69 16.87
C GLY A 185 -2.09 5.54 15.62
N ILE A 186 -3.00 5.48 14.64
CA ILE A 186 -2.99 6.39 13.48
C ILE A 186 -3.67 7.70 13.85
N VAL A 187 -2.91 8.80 13.75
CA VAL A 187 -3.42 10.15 14.03
C VAL A 187 -3.64 10.90 12.72
N ARG A 188 -4.90 11.23 12.43
CA ARG A 188 -5.24 12.11 11.31
C ARG A 188 -4.96 13.56 11.71
N LEU A 189 -4.15 14.26 10.93
CA LEU A 189 -3.81 15.67 11.21
C LEU A 189 -4.91 16.64 10.79
N ASP A 190 -5.65 16.30 9.76
CA ASP A 190 -6.77 17.09 9.25
C ASP A 190 -7.84 16.13 8.72
N VAL A 191 -9.02 16.23 9.28
CA VAL A 191 -10.21 15.46 8.84
C VAL A 191 -11.11 16.28 7.92
N ASN A 192 -10.82 17.57 7.76
CA ASN A 192 -11.53 18.46 6.89
C ASN A 192 -10.65 18.84 5.68
N PHE A 193 -10.65 18.00 4.68
CA PHE A 193 -10.16 18.39 3.36
C PHE A 193 -11.27 19.21 2.70
N GLY A 194 -11.27 20.47 2.96
CA GLY A 194 -12.11 21.57 2.56
C GLY A 194 -13.13 21.42 1.49
#